data_806aea29c36052c641acf5b038562969
#
_entry.id   806aea29c36052c641acf5b038562969
#
_cell.length_a   1.000
_cell.length_b   1.000
_cell.length_c   1.000
_cell.angle_alpha   90.00
_cell.angle_beta   90.00
_cell.angle_gamma   90.00
#
_symmetry.space_group_name_H-M   'P 1'
#
loop_
_entity.id
_entity.type
_entity.pdbx_description
1 polymer ?
#
loop_
_entity_poly.entity_id
_entity_poly.type
_entity_poly.pdbx_seq_one_letter_code
_entity_poly.pdbx_strand_id
1 'polypeptide(L)'
;LHLSSAASDVYKRQLLSGDIHKSNYGQIAKRAKKLGSSLEKYGIKHGQNVGSLALNSHRNMEMYYGISGMGAVMHTINFRLHPEQIVYIINHAENRIVFLETVFAPLLEAIQDNCPTVEQYILLCGKDEMPETKLKNVISYEEFIADGSESYEWPELAEDAPCGLCYTSGTTGNPKGVIYSHKSTLLHAWAGSSANGLGLSKNDSIL
;
A
#
# COMPACT_ATOMS: atom_id res chain seq x y z
N LEU A 1 7.69 1.55 14.18
CA LEU A 1 8.05 0.25 13.60
C LEU A 1 9.53 0.25 13.23
N HIS A 2 10.38 -0.30 14.09
CA HIS A 2 11.76 -0.56 13.73
C HIS A 2 11.81 -1.87 12.94
N LEU A 3 11.88 -1.76 11.62
CA LEU A 3 12.31 -2.88 10.80
C LEU A 3 13.80 -3.09 11.10
N SER A 4 14.12 -4.20 11.77
CA SER A 4 15.49 -4.53 12.15
C SER A 4 16.36 -4.66 10.91
N SER A 5 17.44 -3.86 10.82
CA SER A 5 18.46 -3.98 9.78
C SER A 5 19.31 -5.25 9.91
N ALA A 6 19.16 -5.99 11.01
CA ALA A 6 19.97 -7.17 11.33
C ALA A 6 19.40 -8.48 10.79
N ALA A 7 18.19 -8.50 10.24
CA ALA A 7 17.66 -9.70 9.61
C ALA A 7 18.32 -9.87 8.23
N SER A 8 19.26 -10.77 8.14
CA SER A 8 19.92 -11.16 6.89
C SER A 8 18.98 -11.83 5.87
N ASP A 9 17.74 -12.11 6.23
CA ASP A 9 16.79 -12.90 5.46
C ASP A 9 15.58 -12.09 5.04
N VAL A 10 15.43 -12.00 4.00
CA VAL A 10 15.17 -12.31 2.65
C VAL A 10 13.66 -12.43 2.42
N TYR A 11 13.06 -11.27 2.13
CA TYR A 11 11.80 -11.27 1.42
C TYR A 11 12.06 -11.79 0.00
N LYS A 12 11.42 -12.91 -0.37
CA LYS A 12 11.44 -13.46 -1.73
C LYS A 12 10.03 -13.45 -2.28
N ARG A 13 9.85 -12.88 -3.45
CA ARG A 13 8.57 -12.90 -4.13
C ARG A 13 8.75 -13.15 -5.61
N GLN A 14 7.95 -14.06 -6.16
CA GLN A 14 7.84 -14.20 -7.60
C GLN A 14 7.05 -13.01 -8.16
N LEU A 15 7.63 -12.33 -9.13
CA LEU A 15 6.99 -11.24 -9.86
C LEU A 15 6.03 -11.79 -10.91
N LEU A 16 5.19 -10.92 -11.47
CA LEU A 16 4.31 -11.28 -12.60
C LEU A 16 5.09 -11.71 -13.84
N SER A 17 6.34 -11.23 -14.00
CA SER A 17 7.28 -11.69 -15.05
C SER A 17 7.76 -13.13 -14.88
N GLY A 18 7.55 -13.74 -13.71
CA GLY A 18 8.11 -15.05 -13.36
C GLY A 18 9.45 -14.96 -12.61
N ASP A 19 10.10 -13.80 -12.59
CA ASP A 19 11.35 -13.58 -11.86
C ASP A 19 11.15 -13.58 -10.35
N ILE A 20 12.24 -13.86 -9.61
CA ILE A 20 12.21 -13.82 -8.15
C ILE A 20 12.87 -12.54 -7.67
N HIS A 21 12.07 -11.62 -7.13
CA HIS A 21 12.59 -10.48 -6.39
C HIS A 21 13.08 -10.92 -5.00
N LYS A 22 14.30 -10.49 -4.66
CA LYS A 22 14.91 -10.74 -3.35
C LYS A 22 15.29 -9.41 -2.71
N SER A 23 14.88 -9.19 -1.48
CA SER A 23 15.30 -8.04 -0.68
C SER A 23 15.39 -8.42 0.80
N ASN A 24 16.06 -7.61 1.58
CA ASN A 24 16.06 -7.73 3.03
C ASN A 24 15.18 -6.62 3.66
N TYR A 25 14.83 -6.79 4.93
CA TYR A 25 13.99 -5.83 5.64
C TYR A 25 14.60 -4.42 5.73
N GLY A 26 15.94 -4.32 5.75
CA GLY A 26 16.61 -3.02 5.71
C GLY A 26 16.38 -2.29 4.38
N GLN A 27 16.40 -2.99 3.27
CA GLN A 27 16.08 -2.43 1.94
C GLN A 27 14.61 -2.01 1.87
N ILE A 28 13.69 -2.86 2.35
CA ILE A 28 12.26 -2.52 2.41
C ILE A 28 12.04 -1.28 3.28
N ALA A 29 12.68 -1.19 4.44
CA ALA A 29 12.57 -0.04 5.33
C ALA A 29 13.03 1.27 4.67
N LYS A 30 14.16 1.26 3.96
CA LYS A 30 14.66 2.42 3.22
C LYS A 30 13.67 2.85 2.13
N ARG A 31 13.14 1.91 1.36
CA ARG A 31 12.20 2.20 0.29
C ARG A 31 10.84 2.66 0.83
N ALA A 32 10.36 2.09 1.95
CA ALA A 32 9.19 2.60 2.66
C ALA A 32 9.38 4.05 3.14
N LYS A 33 10.57 4.40 3.63
CA LYS A 33 10.92 5.79 4.00
C LYS A 33 10.91 6.72 2.79
N LYS A 34 11.45 6.29 1.65
CA LYS A 34 11.38 7.05 0.39
C LYS A 34 9.94 7.30 0.00
N LEU A 35 9.08 6.28 0.08
CA LEU A 35 7.66 6.40 -0.23
C LEU A 35 6.97 7.41 0.71
N GLY A 36 7.16 7.29 2.03
CA GLY A 36 6.60 8.24 3.00
C GLY A 36 7.01 9.69 2.72
N SER A 37 8.31 9.90 2.46
CA SER A 37 8.86 11.21 2.06
C SER A 37 8.23 11.72 0.75
N SER A 38 8.03 10.86 -0.25
CA SER A 38 7.43 11.26 -1.53
C SER A 38 5.96 11.62 -1.39
N LEU A 39 5.21 10.88 -0.58
CA LEU A 39 3.81 11.18 -0.29
C LEU A 39 3.66 12.51 0.45
N GLU A 40 4.52 12.80 1.42
CA GLU A 40 4.54 14.08 2.12
C GLU A 40 4.86 15.24 1.17
N LYS A 41 5.86 15.09 0.30
CA LYS A 41 6.20 16.07 -0.75
C LYS A 41 5.06 16.30 -1.74
N TYR A 42 4.32 15.24 -2.08
CA TYR A 42 3.12 15.34 -2.91
C TYR A 42 1.98 16.09 -2.21
N GLY A 43 2.03 16.22 -0.90
CA GLY A 43 1.05 16.92 -0.10
C GLY A 43 -0.04 16.02 0.51
N ILE A 44 0.22 14.72 0.63
CA ILE A 44 -0.63 13.83 1.43
C ILE A 44 -0.43 14.17 2.91
N LYS A 45 -1.53 14.26 3.65
CA LYS A 45 -1.57 14.62 5.07
C LYS A 45 -1.90 13.41 5.93
N HIS A 46 -1.61 13.53 7.24
CA HIS A 46 -2.02 12.54 8.22
C HIS A 46 -3.54 12.29 8.16
N GLY A 47 -3.92 11.04 8.23
CA GLY A 47 -5.32 10.60 8.16
C GLY A 47 -5.94 10.56 6.76
N GLN A 48 -5.26 11.04 5.71
CA GLN A 48 -5.76 10.91 4.34
C GLN A 48 -5.57 9.49 3.81
N ASN A 49 -6.57 9.03 3.05
CA ASN A 49 -6.54 7.69 2.47
C ASN A 49 -5.74 7.67 1.17
N VAL A 50 -4.90 6.67 1.03
CA VAL A 50 -4.12 6.37 -0.18
C VAL A 50 -4.57 5.00 -0.70
N GLY A 51 -5.13 4.98 -1.91
CA GLY A 51 -5.69 3.77 -2.51
C GLY A 51 -4.60 2.81 -3.00
N SER A 52 -4.83 1.51 -2.83
CA SER A 52 -3.95 0.46 -3.31
C SER A 52 -4.74 -0.68 -3.93
N LEU A 53 -4.62 -0.84 -5.23
CA LEU A 53 -5.14 -1.96 -6.01
C LEU A 53 -3.95 -2.86 -6.39
N ALA A 54 -3.40 -3.56 -5.39
CA ALA A 54 -2.14 -4.26 -5.50
C ALA A 54 -2.25 -5.76 -5.20
N LEU A 55 -1.32 -6.51 -5.76
CA LEU A 55 -1.02 -7.88 -5.38
C LEU A 55 0.05 -7.90 -4.28
N ASN A 56 0.25 -9.06 -3.65
CA ASN A 56 1.30 -9.23 -2.65
C ASN A 56 2.69 -9.19 -3.29
N SER A 57 3.25 -8.01 -3.44
CA SER A 57 4.59 -7.76 -3.97
C SER A 57 5.48 -7.05 -2.93
N HIS A 58 6.79 -6.91 -3.20
CA HIS A 58 7.67 -6.11 -2.36
C HIS A 58 7.20 -4.65 -2.28
N ARG A 59 6.71 -4.08 -3.39
CA ARG A 59 6.16 -2.73 -3.42
C ARG A 59 4.92 -2.60 -2.56
N ASN A 60 4.05 -3.62 -2.55
CA ASN A 60 2.90 -3.64 -1.66
C ASN A 60 3.31 -3.63 -0.18
N MET A 61 4.36 -4.39 0.17
CA MET A 61 4.93 -4.38 1.53
C MET A 61 5.51 -3.00 1.88
N GLU A 62 6.24 -2.37 0.96
CA GLU A 62 6.75 -1.01 1.13
C GLU A 62 5.63 0.01 1.35
N MET A 63 4.50 -0.14 0.64
CA MET A 63 3.31 0.71 0.81
C MET A 63 2.67 0.57 2.19
N TYR A 64 2.54 -0.65 2.73
CA TYR A 64 2.01 -0.83 4.08
C TYR A 64 2.80 -0.04 5.13
N TYR A 65 4.14 -0.05 5.02
CA TYR A 65 4.98 0.70 5.96
C TYR A 65 5.12 2.18 5.59
N GLY A 66 5.24 2.50 4.32
CA GLY A 66 5.46 3.87 3.85
C GLY A 66 4.24 4.77 4.06
N ILE A 67 3.06 4.29 3.69
CA ILE A 67 1.80 5.03 3.81
C ILE A 67 1.42 5.18 5.30
N SER A 68 1.35 4.05 6.02
CA SER A 68 0.95 4.09 7.43
C SER A 68 2.01 4.78 8.31
N GLY A 69 3.29 4.57 8.02
CA GLY A 69 4.39 5.17 8.79
C GLY A 69 4.44 6.69 8.71
N MET A 70 4.07 7.29 7.57
CA MET A 70 3.97 8.74 7.45
C MET A 70 2.67 9.32 8.04
N GLY A 71 1.77 8.47 8.57
CA GLY A 71 0.51 8.88 9.19
C GLY A 71 -0.67 8.95 8.22
N ALA A 72 -0.53 8.53 6.96
CA ALA A 72 -1.63 8.33 6.04
C ALA A 72 -2.28 6.96 6.25
N VAL A 73 -3.41 6.71 5.60
CA VAL A 73 -4.20 5.49 5.77
C VAL A 73 -4.10 4.65 4.49
N MET A 74 -3.58 3.44 4.63
CA MET A 74 -3.51 2.47 3.53
C MET A 74 -4.92 1.94 3.22
N HIS A 75 -5.53 2.39 2.14
CA HIS A 75 -6.83 1.89 1.67
C HIS A 75 -6.61 0.74 0.69
N THR A 76 -6.76 -0.49 1.15
CA THR A 76 -6.65 -1.68 0.31
C THR A 76 -7.94 -1.92 -0.47
N ILE A 77 -7.85 -1.85 -1.80
CA ILE A 77 -8.97 -2.00 -2.72
C ILE A 77 -9.02 -3.44 -3.22
N ASN A 78 -10.13 -4.12 -3.01
CA ASN A 78 -10.32 -5.47 -3.51
C ASN A 78 -10.64 -5.43 -5.02
N PHE A 79 -9.72 -5.89 -5.84
CA PHE A 79 -9.86 -5.93 -7.30
C PHE A 79 -10.96 -6.88 -7.83
N ARG A 80 -11.52 -7.73 -6.96
CA ARG A 80 -12.63 -8.64 -7.32
C ARG A 80 -14.00 -8.00 -7.19
N LEU A 81 -14.07 -6.77 -6.71
CA LEU A 81 -15.32 -6.01 -6.67
C LEU A 81 -15.77 -5.62 -8.07
N HIS A 82 -17.08 -5.43 -8.23
CA HIS A 82 -17.61 -4.87 -9.47
C HIS A 82 -17.08 -3.44 -9.69
N PRO A 83 -16.81 -3.02 -10.95
CA PRO A 83 -16.27 -1.68 -11.23
C PRO A 83 -17.00 -0.52 -10.54
N GLU A 84 -18.33 -0.57 -10.50
CA GLU A 84 -19.15 0.46 -9.81
C GLU A 84 -18.88 0.52 -8.30
N GLN A 85 -18.60 -0.63 -7.67
CA GLN A 85 -18.23 -0.68 -6.26
C GLN A 85 -16.83 -0.12 -6.04
N ILE A 86 -15.90 -0.35 -6.96
CA ILE A 86 -14.54 0.23 -6.91
C ILE A 86 -14.63 1.74 -7.03
N VAL A 87 -15.42 2.27 -7.96
CA VAL A 87 -15.71 3.71 -8.09
C VAL A 87 -16.27 4.26 -6.77
N TYR A 88 -17.27 3.59 -6.21
CA TYR A 88 -17.88 4.02 -4.95
C TYR A 88 -16.85 4.12 -3.83
N ILE A 89 -16.05 3.07 -3.59
CA ILE A 89 -15.09 3.06 -2.46
C ILE A 89 -13.94 4.03 -2.66
N ILE A 90 -13.46 4.24 -3.90
CA ILE A 90 -12.44 5.23 -4.22
C ILE A 90 -12.94 6.65 -3.86
N ASN A 91 -14.14 6.99 -4.30
CA ASN A 91 -14.73 8.30 -4.06
C ASN A 91 -15.13 8.49 -2.59
N HIS A 92 -15.74 7.47 -1.97
CA HIS A 92 -16.13 7.53 -0.55
C HIS A 92 -14.94 7.64 0.39
N ALA A 93 -13.80 7.04 0.02
CA ALA A 93 -12.56 7.16 0.76
C ALA A 93 -11.76 8.43 0.39
N GLU A 94 -12.24 9.23 -0.57
CA GLU A 94 -11.58 10.45 -1.05
C GLU A 94 -10.11 10.21 -1.44
N ASN A 95 -9.84 9.09 -2.14
CA ASN A 95 -8.48 8.76 -2.56
C ASN A 95 -7.95 9.79 -3.57
N ARG A 96 -6.87 10.50 -3.22
CA ARG A 96 -6.17 11.41 -4.12
C ARG A 96 -5.11 10.71 -4.95
N ILE A 97 -4.52 9.64 -4.40
CA ILE A 97 -3.54 8.78 -5.07
C ILE A 97 -4.07 7.35 -5.07
N VAL A 98 -3.93 6.67 -6.21
CA VAL A 98 -4.19 5.24 -6.32
C VAL A 98 -2.97 4.54 -6.91
N PHE A 99 -2.36 3.68 -6.10
CA PHE A 99 -1.34 2.72 -6.54
C PHE A 99 -2.02 1.50 -7.13
N LEU A 100 -1.50 0.97 -8.23
CA LEU A 100 -2.07 -0.23 -8.84
C LEU A 100 -1.03 -1.08 -9.56
N GLU A 101 -1.24 -2.41 -9.54
CA GLU A 101 -0.48 -3.29 -10.41
C GLU A 101 -0.81 -3.04 -11.88
N THR A 102 0.16 -3.23 -12.75
CA THR A 102 0.02 -2.97 -14.19
C THR A 102 -1.14 -3.74 -14.84
N VAL A 103 -1.42 -4.96 -14.34
CA VAL A 103 -2.53 -5.79 -14.82
C VAL A 103 -3.91 -5.18 -14.59
N PHE A 104 -4.03 -4.24 -13.66
CA PHE A 104 -5.29 -3.56 -13.36
C PHE A 104 -5.44 -2.21 -14.08
N ALA A 105 -4.46 -1.80 -14.89
CA ALA A 105 -4.55 -0.55 -15.65
C ALA A 105 -5.81 -0.50 -16.53
N PRO A 106 -6.18 -1.53 -17.30
CA PRO A 106 -7.40 -1.49 -18.10
C PRO A 106 -8.70 -1.30 -17.29
N LEU A 107 -8.74 -1.84 -16.07
CA LEU A 107 -9.88 -1.65 -15.17
C LEU A 107 -10.01 -0.18 -14.76
N LEU A 108 -8.90 0.43 -14.31
CA LEU A 108 -8.89 1.83 -13.89
C LEU A 108 -9.10 2.79 -15.07
N GLU A 109 -8.59 2.45 -16.26
CA GLU A 109 -8.88 3.21 -17.50
C GLU A 109 -10.39 3.32 -17.77
N ALA A 110 -11.11 2.21 -17.56
CA ALA A 110 -12.55 2.17 -17.83
C ALA A 110 -13.38 3.00 -16.84
N ILE A 111 -12.87 3.25 -15.63
CA ILE A 111 -13.62 3.90 -14.55
C ILE A 111 -13.05 5.26 -14.10
N GLN A 112 -11.86 5.66 -14.57
CA GLN A 112 -11.16 6.86 -14.09
C GLN A 112 -11.99 8.14 -14.16
N ASP A 113 -12.84 8.28 -15.19
CA ASP A 113 -13.69 9.47 -15.37
C ASP A 113 -14.79 9.57 -14.31
N ASN A 114 -15.08 8.47 -13.61
CA ASN A 114 -16.01 8.40 -12.49
C ASN A 114 -15.31 8.51 -11.13
N CYS A 115 -14.00 8.73 -11.10
CA CYS A 115 -13.18 8.86 -9.87
C CYS A 115 -12.57 10.28 -9.76
N PRO A 116 -13.37 11.35 -9.62
CA PRO A 116 -12.90 12.73 -9.68
C PRO A 116 -11.99 13.12 -8.52
N THR A 117 -11.94 12.33 -7.44
CA THR A 117 -11.04 12.57 -6.30
C THR A 117 -9.60 12.17 -6.60
N VAL A 118 -9.37 11.29 -7.59
CA VAL A 118 -8.03 10.79 -7.91
C VAL A 118 -7.27 11.79 -8.76
N GLU A 119 -6.18 12.30 -8.22
CA GLU A 119 -5.28 13.26 -8.86
C GLU A 119 -4.12 12.54 -9.58
N GLN A 120 -3.69 11.37 -9.05
CA GLN A 120 -2.52 10.65 -9.54
C GLN A 120 -2.72 9.15 -9.49
N TYR A 121 -2.40 8.47 -10.58
CA TYR A 121 -2.26 7.02 -10.63
C TYR A 121 -0.78 6.65 -10.61
N ILE A 122 -0.42 5.59 -9.86
CA ILE A 122 0.96 5.13 -9.73
C ILE A 122 1.00 3.64 -10.03
N LEU A 123 1.62 3.27 -11.15
CA LEU A 123 1.80 1.88 -11.55
C LEU A 123 2.96 1.23 -10.78
N LEU A 124 2.72 0.07 -10.19
CA LEU A 124 3.70 -0.67 -9.38
C LEU A 124 4.75 -1.38 -10.26
N CYS A 125 5.51 -0.59 -11.02
CA CYS A 125 6.52 -1.05 -11.95
C CYS A 125 7.75 -0.12 -11.96
N GLY A 126 8.80 -0.56 -12.63
CA GLY A 126 9.93 0.29 -13.02
C GLY A 126 9.54 1.28 -14.10
N LYS A 127 10.37 2.31 -14.29
CA LYS A 127 10.15 3.31 -15.35
C LYS A 127 10.12 2.67 -16.74
N ASP A 128 11.06 1.78 -16.99
CA ASP A 128 11.21 1.09 -18.28
C ASP A 128 10.19 -0.05 -18.48
N GLU A 129 9.42 -0.37 -17.43
CA GLU A 129 8.38 -1.39 -17.41
C GLU A 129 6.96 -0.80 -17.57
N MET A 130 6.85 0.51 -17.77
CA MET A 130 5.57 1.18 -17.93
C MET A 130 4.85 0.67 -19.19
N PRO A 131 3.64 0.08 -19.04
CA PRO A 131 2.84 -0.31 -20.19
C PRO A 131 2.27 0.91 -20.90
N GLU A 132 1.89 0.75 -22.16
CA GLU A 132 0.99 1.72 -22.80
C GLU A 132 -0.34 1.75 -22.04
N THR A 133 -0.78 2.94 -21.67
CA THR A 133 -2.00 3.13 -20.87
C THR A 133 -2.69 4.43 -21.21
N LYS A 134 -4.02 4.46 -21.07
CA LYS A 134 -4.87 5.65 -21.21
C LYS A 134 -5.19 6.32 -19.88
N LEU A 135 -4.59 5.86 -18.77
CA LEU A 135 -4.75 6.52 -17.49
C LEU A 135 -4.19 7.93 -17.54
N LYS A 136 -4.96 8.88 -17.03
CA LYS A 136 -4.55 10.28 -16.88
C LYS A 136 -3.60 10.39 -15.68
N ASN A 137 -2.64 11.32 -15.77
CA ASN A 137 -1.72 11.58 -14.65
C ASN A 137 -1.12 10.30 -14.06
N VAL A 138 -0.47 9.49 -14.89
CA VAL A 138 0.13 8.22 -14.48
C VAL A 138 1.65 8.29 -14.50
N ILE A 139 2.29 7.73 -13.47
CA ILE A 139 3.75 7.53 -13.39
C ILE A 139 4.07 6.15 -12.81
N SER A 140 5.32 5.72 -12.95
CA SER A 140 5.78 4.48 -12.31
C SER A 140 6.07 4.68 -10.81
N TYR A 141 6.02 3.60 -10.07
CA TYR A 141 6.37 3.59 -8.64
C TYR A 141 7.80 4.05 -8.39
N GLU A 142 8.72 3.58 -9.23
CA GLU A 142 10.14 3.92 -9.08
C GLU A 142 10.39 5.42 -9.35
N GLU A 143 9.66 6.03 -10.29
CA GLU A 143 9.72 7.49 -10.48
C GLU A 143 9.13 8.24 -9.30
N PHE A 144 8.00 7.78 -8.78
CA PHE A 144 7.34 8.44 -7.65
C PHE A 144 8.23 8.48 -6.41
N ILE A 145 8.97 7.40 -6.11
CA ILE A 145 9.84 7.34 -4.93
C ILE A 145 11.27 7.84 -5.20
N ALA A 146 11.63 8.19 -6.45
CA ALA A 146 13.00 8.51 -6.83
C ALA A 146 13.63 9.60 -5.95
N ASP A 147 12.90 10.70 -5.74
CA ASP A 147 13.34 11.85 -4.95
C ASP A 147 13.01 11.75 -3.46
N GLY A 148 12.47 10.60 -3.02
CA GLY A 148 12.19 10.34 -1.61
C GLY A 148 13.46 10.14 -0.79
N SER A 149 13.45 10.55 0.48
CA SER A 149 14.57 10.41 1.39
C SER A 149 14.60 9.04 2.08
N GLU A 150 15.71 8.34 2.01
CA GLU A 150 15.95 7.12 2.80
C GLU A 150 16.13 7.39 4.30
N SER A 151 16.46 8.64 4.66
CA SER A 151 16.60 9.10 6.04
C SER A 151 15.35 9.79 6.57
N TYR A 152 14.20 9.66 5.86
CA TYR A 152 12.93 10.22 6.33
C TYR A 152 12.64 9.77 7.78
N GLU A 153 12.32 10.74 8.61
CA GLU A 153 11.96 10.49 10.00
C GLU A 153 10.44 10.35 10.11
N TRP A 154 10.02 9.21 10.67
CA TRP A 154 8.60 8.97 10.87
C TRP A 154 8.05 9.96 11.89
N PRO A 155 6.89 10.57 11.63
CA PRO A 155 6.26 11.44 12.62
C PRO A 155 5.84 10.65 13.87
N GLU A 156 5.75 11.33 15.00
CA GLU A 156 5.08 10.79 16.17
C GLU A 156 3.58 10.73 15.92
N LEU A 157 3.00 9.55 16.02
CA LEU A 157 1.59 9.31 15.81
C LEU A 157 0.95 8.78 17.09
N ALA A 158 -0.30 9.17 17.34
CA ALA A 158 -1.09 8.56 18.40
C ALA A 158 -1.31 7.07 18.11
N GLU A 159 -1.33 6.23 19.14
CA GLU A 159 -1.48 4.78 18.98
C GLU A 159 -2.83 4.37 18.36
N ASP A 160 -3.86 5.21 18.53
CA ASP A 160 -5.19 5.06 17.96
C ASP A 160 -5.35 5.75 16.60
N ALA A 161 -4.29 6.39 16.07
CA ALA A 161 -4.32 6.98 14.74
C ALA A 161 -4.65 5.91 13.68
N PRO A 162 -5.48 6.26 12.67
CA PRO A 162 -5.83 5.33 11.60
C PRO A 162 -4.60 4.99 10.76
N CYS A 163 -4.45 3.72 10.39
CA CYS A 163 -3.34 3.25 9.53
C CYS A 163 -3.79 2.40 8.34
N GLY A 164 -5.00 1.84 8.42
CA GLY A 164 -5.55 0.98 7.37
C GLY A 164 -7.04 1.16 7.20
N LEU A 165 -7.52 1.04 5.97
CA LEU A 165 -8.93 1.07 5.60
C LEU A 165 -9.22 -0.10 4.66
N CYS A 166 -10.22 -0.91 5.00
CA CYS A 166 -10.74 -1.97 4.14
C CYS A 166 -12.25 -1.83 4.00
N TYR A 167 -12.76 -2.06 2.80
CA TYR A 167 -14.20 -2.14 2.59
C TYR A 167 -14.68 -3.58 2.60
N THR A 168 -15.74 -3.84 3.32
CA THR A 168 -16.45 -5.12 3.34
C THR A 168 -17.68 -5.04 2.44
N SER A 169 -17.98 -6.12 1.71
CA SER A 169 -19.24 -6.25 1.01
C SER A 169 -20.36 -6.32 2.04
N GLY A 170 -21.11 -5.21 2.20
CA GLY A 170 -22.31 -5.23 3.01
C GLY A 170 -23.34 -6.21 2.44
N THR A 171 -24.00 -6.99 3.27
CA THR A 171 -25.10 -7.88 2.84
C THR A 171 -26.30 -7.11 2.29
N THR A 172 -26.39 -5.82 2.58
CA THR A 172 -27.46 -4.91 2.14
C THR A 172 -26.89 -3.52 1.88
N GLY A 173 -26.77 -3.13 0.60
CA GLY A 173 -26.37 -1.78 0.21
C GLY A 173 -24.89 -1.61 -0.15
N ASN A 174 -24.39 -0.38 -0.08
CA ASN A 174 -23.04 -0.03 -0.44
C ASN A 174 -21.98 -0.65 0.52
N PRO A 175 -20.77 -0.92 0.01
CA PRO A 175 -19.66 -1.38 0.84
C PRO A 175 -19.42 -0.45 2.04
N LYS A 176 -19.09 -1.04 3.20
CA LYS A 176 -18.79 -0.31 4.44
C LYS A 176 -17.30 -0.31 4.71
N GLY A 177 -16.73 0.87 4.99
CA GLY A 177 -15.33 1.02 5.37
C GLY A 177 -15.09 0.64 6.83
N VAL A 178 -14.07 -0.16 7.06
CA VAL A 178 -13.55 -0.52 8.38
C VAL A 178 -12.16 0.07 8.53
N ILE A 179 -11.97 0.90 9.55
CA ILE A 179 -10.69 1.56 9.84
C ILE A 179 -9.95 0.76 10.91
N TYR A 180 -8.67 0.54 10.68
CA TYR A 180 -7.73 -0.06 11.62
C TYR A 180 -6.77 1.00 12.15
N SER A 181 -6.54 1.02 13.46
CA SER A 181 -5.53 1.89 14.07
C SER A 181 -4.17 1.20 14.13
N HIS A 182 -3.10 1.96 14.36
CA HIS A 182 -1.77 1.42 14.63
C HIS A 182 -1.80 0.42 15.79
N LYS A 183 -2.48 0.78 16.90
CA LYS A 183 -2.65 -0.09 18.07
C LYS A 183 -3.35 -1.40 17.72
N SER A 184 -4.51 -1.34 17.04
CA SER A 184 -5.27 -2.54 16.70
C SER A 184 -4.47 -3.47 15.78
N THR A 185 -3.74 -2.90 14.82
CA THR A 185 -2.90 -3.64 13.89
C THR A 185 -1.73 -4.31 14.60
N LEU A 186 -1.06 -3.60 15.52
CA LEU A 186 0.04 -4.16 16.30
C LEU A 186 -0.43 -5.28 17.23
N LEU A 187 -1.53 -5.07 17.95
CA LEU A 187 -2.10 -6.08 18.85
C LEU A 187 -2.57 -7.32 18.09
N HIS A 188 -3.16 -7.15 16.92
CA HIS A 188 -3.55 -8.26 16.04
C HIS A 188 -2.33 -9.06 15.57
N ALA A 189 -1.28 -8.38 15.10
CA ALA A 189 -0.05 -9.02 14.67
C ALA A 189 0.64 -9.76 15.83
N TRP A 190 0.68 -9.17 17.02
CA TRP A 190 1.24 -9.81 18.22
C TRP A 190 0.44 -11.03 18.64
N ALA A 191 -0.89 -10.94 18.71
CA ALA A 191 -1.75 -12.07 19.05
C ALA A 191 -1.63 -13.18 18.01
N GLY A 192 -1.63 -12.85 16.71
CA GLY A 192 -1.46 -13.81 15.63
C GLY A 192 -0.11 -14.52 15.65
N SER A 193 0.96 -13.84 16.06
CA SER A 193 2.31 -14.43 16.15
C SER A 193 2.53 -15.26 17.41
N SER A 194 1.65 -15.17 18.41
CA SER A 194 1.78 -15.89 19.67
C SER A 194 1.71 -17.41 19.50
N ALA A 195 2.17 -18.16 20.53
CA ALA A 195 2.14 -19.62 20.54
C ALA A 195 0.73 -20.21 20.36
N ASN A 196 -0.30 -19.48 20.79
CA ASN A 196 -1.71 -19.88 20.63
C ASN A 196 -2.30 -19.46 19.25
N GLY A 197 -1.57 -18.68 18.46
CA GLY A 197 -1.89 -18.31 17.09
C GLY A 197 -1.06 -19.13 16.10
N LEU A 198 -0.26 -18.44 15.28
CA LEU A 198 0.61 -19.08 14.28
C LEU A 198 1.94 -19.58 14.88
N GLY A 199 2.26 -19.25 16.12
CA GLY A 199 3.49 -19.66 16.80
C GLY A 199 4.78 -19.16 16.13
N LEU A 200 4.77 -17.98 15.53
CA LEU A 200 5.85 -17.47 14.69
C LEU A 200 7.02 -16.93 15.51
N SER A 201 8.21 -17.26 15.09
CA SER A 201 9.46 -16.76 15.63
C SER A 201 10.32 -16.10 14.56
N LYS A 202 11.42 -15.44 14.97
CA LYS A 202 12.39 -14.84 14.04
C LYS A 202 13.10 -15.84 13.13
N ASN A 203 12.99 -17.13 13.42
CA ASN A 203 13.64 -18.22 12.66
C ASN A 203 12.71 -18.87 11.63
N ASP A 204 11.43 -18.45 11.62
CA ASP A 204 10.43 -19.06 10.75
C ASP A 204 10.37 -18.34 9.40
N SER A 205 10.02 -19.08 8.38
CA SER A 205 9.73 -18.57 7.03
C SER A 205 8.25 -18.78 6.74
N ILE A 206 7.59 -17.74 6.25
CA ILE A 206 6.17 -17.78 5.86
C ILE A 206 6.09 -17.60 4.34
N LEU A 207 5.27 -18.42 3.71
CA LEU A 207 4.93 -18.35 2.29
C LEU A 207 3.50 -17.86 2.11
#